data_463e2e040aa32c55b2c14aadf19d364e
#
_entry.id   463e2e040aa32c55b2c14aadf19d364e
#
_cell.length_a   1.000
_cell.length_b   1.000
_cell.length_c   1.000
_cell.angle_alpha   90.00
_cell.angle_beta   90.00
_cell.angle_gamma   90.00
#
_symmetry.space_group_name_H-M   'P 1'
#
loop_
_entity.id
_entity.type
_entity.pdbx_description
1 polymer ?
#
loop_
_entity_poly.entity_id
_entity_poly.type
_entity_poly.pdbx_seq_one_letter_code
_entity_poly.pdbx_strand_id
1 'polypeptide(L)'
;MGDAVIVDAVRTPFGDRDGAFRDTHPQDLAAAPLSALESRVGFDPATVEDVVYGCVTPKGDQGSNIARIAPLVAGWGEDLGDDPEAGDSYSGRHGPPGVQLNRMCGSGQQAVSFAAGQVAAGFQDVVVAGGVEHMTREPMGSDGGSMADTYFEHFEELIPQGESAERIAERWGFSRTDLDELAAESQSRWKAAWDAGRYDDQVVPVDTDLDGEAVTVEEDGHPRPESTVDSLSGVPLAFREEGEGVVHAGNSSGIVDGASALLVTSEATAEANDWEPLARIVDTQVVGVDPTTMLTGPIPATEQLLAANDLGVDDVDRYEVNEAFASVLAAWLEETGADWDRVNVDGGAIAHGHPLGATGAALMTKLAHMIDRGDADTAVSTMCIGFGQGVATLLEAP
;
A
#
# COMPACT_ATOMS: atom_id res chain seq x y z
N MET A 1 -20.28 -14.31 12.58
CA MET A 1 -19.19 -13.74 11.81
C MET A 1 -18.39 -12.95 12.83
N GLY A 2 -17.11 -13.21 12.95
CA GLY A 2 -16.24 -12.48 13.87
C GLY A 2 -15.75 -11.20 13.22
N ASP A 3 -15.46 -10.18 14.01
CA ASP A 3 -14.84 -8.96 13.52
C ASP A 3 -13.36 -9.25 13.19
N ALA A 4 -12.88 -8.79 12.05
CA ALA A 4 -11.49 -8.94 11.66
C ALA A 4 -10.66 -7.79 12.26
N VAL A 5 -9.54 -8.13 12.88
CA VAL A 5 -8.63 -7.16 13.51
C VAL A 5 -7.21 -7.27 12.95
N ILE A 6 -6.51 -6.16 12.97
CA ILE A 6 -5.08 -6.06 12.68
C ILE A 6 -4.34 -6.16 14.01
N VAL A 7 -3.55 -7.21 14.21
CA VAL A 7 -2.76 -7.43 15.43
C VAL A 7 -1.49 -6.59 15.40
N ASP A 8 -0.76 -6.64 14.30
CA ASP A 8 0.43 -5.81 14.06
C ASP A 8 0.56 -5.55 12.56
N ALA A 9 1.25 -4.47 12.21
CA ALA A 9 1.40 -4.02 10.85
C ALA A 9 2.74 -3.33 10.66
N VAL A 10 3.49 -3.73 9.64
CA VAL A 10 4.82 -3.20 9.37
C VAL A 10 5.07 -3.01 7.87
N ARG A 11 6.03 -2.15 7.55
CA ARG A 11 6.58 -2.01 6.22
C ARG A 11 8.10 -1.89 6.24
N THR A 12 8.75 -2.20 5.16
CA THR A 12 10.15 -1.82 4.94
C THR A 12 10.26 -0.29 4.75
N PRO A 13 11.43 0.31 4.90
CA PRO A 13 11.70 1.58 4.25
C PRO A 13 11.36 1.46 2.76
N PHE A 14 10.95 2.55 2.13
CA PHE A 14 10.77 2.58 0.68
C PHE A 14 12.04 3.11 0.02
N GLY A 15 12.74 2.22 -0.69
CA GLY A 15 13.99 2.55 -1.38
C GLY A 15 13.74 3.32 -2.65
N ASP A 16 14.45 4.43 -2.85
CA ASP A 16 14.37 5.20 -4.11
C ASP A 16 14.79 4.34 -5.31
N ARG A 17 14.28 4.66 -6.48
CA ARG A 17 14.63 3.95 -7.72
C ARG A 17 16.15 3.93 -7.93
N ASP A 18 16.68 2.75 -8.24
CA ASP A 18 18.11 2.50 -8.35
C ASP A 18 18.89 2.86 -7.06
N GLY A 19 18.19 2.92 -5.92
CA GLY A 19 18.70 3.30 -4.60
C GLY A 19 19.18 2.13 -3.75
N ALA A 20 18.86 2.17 -2.46
CA ALA A 20 19.41 1.26 -1.45
C ALA A 20 19.02 -0.22 -1.67
N PHE A 21 17.88 -0.50 -2.30
CA PHE A 21 17.41 -1.87 -2.57
C PHE A 21 17.74 -2.39 -3.97
N ARG A 22 18.47 -1.65 -4.82
CA ARG A 22 18.71 -2.06 -6.21
C ARG A 22 19.33 -3.45 -6.37
N ASP A 23 20.16 -3.87 -5.39
CA ASP A 23 20.83 -5.18 -5.38
C ASP A 23 20.05 -6.22 -4.56
N THR A 24 19.05 -5.80 -3.77
CA THR A 24 18.18 -6.68 -2.96
C THR A 24 17.30 -7.56 -3.85
N HIS A 25 17.20 -8.84 -3.53
CA HIS A 25 16.26 -9.70 -4.25
C HIS A 25 14.82 -9.37 -3.82
N PRO A 26 13.83 -9.27 -4.73
CA PRO A 26 12.45 -8.95 -4.37
C PRO A 26 11.83 -9.91 -3.35
N GLN A 27 12.25 -11.17 -3.33
CA GLN A 27 11.78 -12.16 -2.38
C GLN A 27 12.33 -11.92 -0.97
N ASP A 28 13.59 -11.46 -0.85
CA ASP A 28 14.18 -11.05 0.43
C ASP A 28 13.50 -9.78 0.95
N LEU A 29 13.23 -8.82 0.06
CA LEU A 29 12.48 -7.62 0.40
C LEU A 29 11.05 -7.95 0.89
N ALA A 30 10.37 -8.90 0.22
CA ALA A 30 9.04 -9.37 0.62
C ALA A 30 9.05 -10.15 1.95
N ALA A 31 10.13 -10.85 2.27
CA ALA A 31 10.29 -11.63 3.48
C ALA A 31 10.57 -10.77 4.72
N ALA A 32 11.22 -9.62 4.55
CA ALA A 32 11.61 -8.74 5.66
C ALA A 32 10.44 -8.34 6.59
N PRO A 33 9.29 -7.84 6.11
CA PRO A 33 8.16 -7.52 6.98
C PRO A 33 7.51 -8.77 7.61
N LEU A 34 7.61 -9.95 6.99
CA LEU A 34 7.11 -11.21 7.57
C LEU A 34 7.93 -11.60 8.80
N SER A 35 9.26 -11.60 8.67
CA SER A 35 10.17 -11.89 9.79
C SER A 35 10.03 -10.87 10.93
N ALA A 36 9.76 -9.61 10.58
CA ALA A 36 9.52 -8.57 11.58
C ALA A 36 8.22 -8.81 12.36
N LEU A 37 7.10 -9.15 11.67
CA LEU A 37 5.84 -9.49 12.34
C LEU A 37 5.99 -10.69 13.27
N GLU A 38 6.64 -11.76 12.81
CA GLU A 38 6.92 -12.94 13.65
C GLU A 38 7.68 -12.56 14.91
N SER A 39 8.76 -11.80 14.75
CA SER A 39 9.60 -11.37 15.87
C SER A 39 8.87 -10.48 16.87
N ARG A 40 7.99 -9.57 16.39
CA ARG A 40 7.28 -8.59 17.21
C ARG A 40 6.10 -9.20 17.95
N VAL A 41 5.28 -9.99 17.25
CA VAL A 41 4.07 -10.61 17.82
C VAL A 41 4.38 -11.93 18.55
N GLY A 42 5.42 -12.64 18.10
CA GLY A 42 5.83 -13.93 18.68
C GLY A 42 4.87 -15.08 18.34
N PHE A 43 4.16 -15.00 17.22
CA PHE A 43 3.32 -16.10 16.76
C PHE A 43 4.17 -17.24 16.16
N ASP A 44 3.63 -18.44 16.21
CA ASP A 44 4.20 -19.59 15.49
C ASP A 44 3.80 -19.50 14.01
N PRO A 45 4.75 -19.39 13.05
CA PRO A 45 4.45 -19.38 11.62
C PRO A 45 3.60 -20.56 11.13
N ALA A 46 3.63 -21.70 11.84
CA ALA A 46 2.77 -22.84 11.56
C ALA A 46 1.27 -22.56 11.79
N THR A 47 0.92 -21.53 12.54
CA THR A 47 -0.46 -21.12 12.76
C THR A 47 -1.02 -20.24 11.64
N VAL A 48 -0.16 -19.67 10.80
CA VAL A 48 -0.59 -18.88 9.64
C VAL A 48 -1.21 -19.79 8.59
N GLU A 49 -2.47 -19.54 8.26
CA GLU A 49 -3.25 -20.40 7.37
C GLU A 49 -3.20 -19.95 5.91
N ASP A 50 -2.92 -18.67 5.66
CA ASP A 50 -2.69 -18.14 4.30
C ASP A 50 -1.84 -16.85 4.34
N VAL A 51 -1.15 -16.58 3.23
CA VAL A 51 -0.47 -15.32 2.96
C VAL A 51 -1.07 -14.71 1.70
N VAL A 52 -1.68 -13.54 1.82
CA VAL A 52 -2.32 -12.83 0.71
C VAL A 52 -1.49 -11.60 0.37
N TYR A 53 -0.78 -11.62 -0.76
CA TYR A 53 0.14 -10.55 -1.14
C TYR A 53 -0.23 -9.88 -2.46
N GLY A 54 -0.23 -8.55 -2.44
CA GLY A 54 -0.27 -7.71 -3.63
C GLY A 54 1.09 -7.67 -4.35
N CYS A 55 1.08 -7.89 -5.65
CA CYS A 55 2.23 -7.65 -6.53
C CYS A 55 1.70 -7.32 -7.93
N VAL A 56 2.06 -6.15 -8.44
CA VAL A 56 1.50 -5.63 -9.69
C VAL A 56 2.26 -6.12 -10.91
N THR A 57 3.58 -6.28 -10.78
CA THR A 57 4.46 -6.75 -11.85
C THR A 57 5.01 -8.15 -11.52
N PRO A 58 4.16 -9.21 -11.57
CA PRO A 58 4.53 -10.57 -11.18
C PRO A 58 5.36 -11.25 -12.26
N LYS A 59 6.56 -10.74 -12.51
CA LYS A 59 7.48 -11.17 -13.56
C LYS A 59 8.87 -11.34 -13.00
N GLY A 60 9.74 -12.06 -13.68
CA GLY A 60 11.13 -12.24 -13.30
C GLY A 60 11.24 -12.69 -11.84
N ASP A 61 11.98 -11.96 -11.04
CA ASP A 61 12.25 -12.28 -9.64
C ASP A 61 11.04 -12.02 -8.71
N GLN A 62 10.02 -11.29 -9.16
CA GLN A 62 8.72 -11.14 -8.49
C GLN A 62 7.69 -12.19 -8.94
N GLY A 63 8.06 -13.04 -9.89
CA GLY A 63 7.21 -14.11 -10.43
C GLY A 63 7.02 -15.30 -9.48
N SER A 64 6.44 -16.37 -10.01
CA SER A 64 6.31 -17.67 -9.32
C SER A 64 5.52 -17.62 -8.01
N ASN A 65 4.51 -16.72 -7.91
CA ASN A 65 3.69 -16.55 -6.70
C ASN A 65 4.53 -16.12 -5.48
N ILE A 66 4.99 -14.88 -5.50
CA ILE A 66 5.83 -14.31 -4.44
C ILE A 66 5.18 -14.42 -3.04
N ALA A 67 3.83 -14.45 -2.94
CA ALA A 67 3.12 -14.66 -1.69
C ALA A 67 3.40 -16.03 -1.04
N ARG A 68 3.71 -17.05 -1.85
CA ARG A 68 4.14 -18.37 -1.34
C ARG A 68 5.64 -18.40 -1.08
N ILE A 69 6.43 -17.70 -1.90
CA ILE A 69 7.90 -17.76 -1.80
C ILE A 69 8.42 -16.92 -0.63
N ALA A 70 7.85 -15.73 -0.38
CA ALA A 70 8.30 -14.83 0.68
C ALA A 70 8.32 -15.48 2.08
N PRO A 71 7.26 -16.19 2.56
CA PRO A 71 7.33 -16.88 3.85
C PRO A 71 8.37 -18.01 3.89
N LEU A 72 8.64 -18.68 2.77
CA LEU A 72 9.71 -19.68 2.72
C LEU A 72 11.10 -19.03 2.83
N VAL A 73 11.29 -17.86 2.21
CA VAL A 73 12.53 -17.06 2.33
C VAL A 73 12.67 -16.50 3.75
N ALA A 74 11.56 -16.17 4.44
CA ALA A 74 11.55 -15.80 5.85
C ALA A 74 11.87 -16.99 6.79
N GLY A 75 12.08 -18.19 6.27
CA GLY A 75 12.36 -19.39 7.06
C GLY A 75 11.11 -20.11 7.60
N TRP A 76 9.91 -19.64 7.23
CA TRP A 76 8.67 -20.25 7.71
C TRP A 76 8.47 -21.65 7.10
N GLY A 77 8.62 -22.66 7.92
CA GLY A 77 8.48 -24.07 7.51
C GLY A 77 9.77 -24.90 7.58
N GLU A 78 10.91 -24.33 7.95
CA GLU A 78 12.16 -25.08 8.11
C GLU A 78 12.12 -26.07 9.28
N ASP A 79 11.47 -25.70 10.40
CA ASP A 79 11.44 -26.46 11.65
C ASP A 79 10.12 -27.25 11.87
N LEU A 80 9.25 -27.35 10.87
CA LEU A 80 7.96 -28.06 11.02
C LEU A 80 8.13 -29.59 11.06
N GLY A 81 9.34 -30.04 11.43
CA GLY A 81 9.67 -31.38 11.85
C GLY A 81 9.37 -32.42 10.77
N ASP A 82 10.39 -32.97 10.15
CA ASP A 82 10.32 -34.34 9.67
C ASP A 82 9.99 -35.21 10.88
N ASP A 83 8.72 -35.57 11.08
CA ASP A 83 8.43 -36.71 11.93
C ASP A 83 8.83 -37.98 11.14
N PRO A 84 10.04 -38.51 11.38
CA PRO A 84 10.53 -39.67 10.63
C PRO A 84 9.69 -40.94 10.90
N GLU A 85 8.79 -40.89 11.92
CA GLU A 85 7.88 -41.99 12.27
C GLU A 85 6.50 -41.87 11.58
N ALA A 86 6.15 -40.66 11.07
CA ALA A 86 4.88 -40.46 10.38
C ALA A 86 4.82 -41.16 8.97
N GLY A 87 5.94 -41.66 8.46
CA GLY A 87 6.00 -42.50 7.27
C GLY A 87 5.52 -41.86 5.94
N ASP A 88 4.97 -40.68 5.99
CA ASP A 88 4.41 -39.99 4.85
C ASP A 88 4.92 -38.53 4.81
N SER A 89 5.76 -38.24 3.81
CA SER A 89 6.25 -36.90 3.50
C SER A 89 5.16 -35.88 3.11
N TYR A 90 3.89 -36.26 3.26
CA TYR A 90 2.73 -35.40 2.95
C TYR A 90 2.03 -34.84 4.20
N SER A 91 2.42 -35.23 5.40
CA SER A 91 1.71 -34.85 6.65
C SER A 91 2.28 -33.60 7.33
N GLY A 92 3.41 -33.07 6.91
CA GLY A 92 4.02 -31.86 7.47
C GLY A 92 3.49 -30.59 6.86
N ARG A 93 3.18 -29.58 7.67
CA ARG A 93 3.00 -28.20 7.19
C ARG A 93 4.39 -27.65 6.86
N HIS A 94 4.66 -27.35 5.60
CA HIS A 94 5.91 -26.73 5.16
C HIS A 94 5.69 -25.25 4.86
N GLY A 95 5.42 -24.46 5.89
CA GLY A 95 5.08 -23.05 5.83
C GLY A 95 3.65 -22.79 5.28
N PRO A 96 3.11 -21.58 5.44
CA PRO A 96 1.75 -21.24 4.99
C PRO A 96 1.64 -21.28 3.47
N PRO A 97 0.46 -21.64 2.93
CA PRO A 97 0.14 -21.38 1.52
C PRO A 97 0.18 -19.89 1.25
N GLY A 98 0.11 -19.50 -0.02
CA GLY A 98 0.05 -18.09 -0.34
C GLY A 98 -0.63 -17.84 -1.67
N VAL A 99 -1.32 -16.72 -1.78
CA VAL A 99 -1.94 -16.26 -3.01
C VAL A 99 -1.49 -14.83 -3.34
N GLN A 100 -0.94 -14.69 -4.53
CA GLN A 100 -0.58 -13.39 -5.10
C GLN A 100 -1.77 -12.83 -5.87
N LEU A 101 -2.05 -11.54 -5.69
CA LEU A 101 -3.11 -10.86 -6.42
C LEU A 101 -2.61 -9.58 -7.08
N ASN A 102 -3.31 -9.18 -8.15
CA ASN A 102 -3.08 -7.94 -8.86
C ASN A 102 -4.40 -7.17 -9.02
N ARG A 103 -4.51 -6.05 -8.30
CA ARG A 103 -5.50 -4.98 -8.48
C ARG A 103 -4.75 -3.67 -8.73
N MET A 104 -3.70 -3.72 -9.55
CA MET A 104 -2.81 -2.57 -9.78
C MET A 104 -2.42 -1.89 -8.45
N CYS A 105 -2.42 -0.55 -8.39
CA CYS A 105 -2.07 0.21 -7.19
C CYS A 105 -2.81 -0.22 -5.91
N GLY A 106 -4.04 -0.75 -6.03
CA GLY A 106 -4.87 -1.22 -4.92
C GLY A 106 -4.56 -2.62 -4.41
N SER A 107 -3.52 -3.29 -4.92
CA SER A 107 -3.25 -4.70 -4.61
C SER A 107 -3.03 -4.98 -3.13
N GLY A 108 -2.20 -4.20 -2.45
CA GLY A 108 -1.92 -4.38 -1.02
C GLY A 108 -3.17 -4.18 -0.15
N GLN A 109 -3.96 -3.14 -0.41
CA GLN A 109 -5.22 -2.91 0.31
C GLN A 109 -6.24 -4.02 0.04
N GLN A 110 -6.32 -4.51 -1.20
CA GLN A 110 -7.19 -5.63 -1.55
C GLN A 110 -6.74 -6.94 -0.87
N ALA A 111 -5.44 -7.13 -0.70
CA ALA A 111 -4.92 -8.28 0.05
C ALA A 111 -5.44 -8.28 1.49
N VAL A 112 -5.38 -7.13 2.17
CA VAL A 112 -5.92 -6.97 3.53
C VAL A 112 -7.44 -7.16 3.54
N SER A 113 -8.17 -6.60 2.56
CA SER A 113 -9.63 -6.80 2.46
C SER A 113 -10.01 -8.27 2.27
N PHE A 114 -9.24 -9.04 1.50
CA PHE A 114 -9.48 -10.46 1.32
C PHE A 114 -9.19 -11.25 2.60
N ALA A 115 -8.08 -10.97 3.29
CA ALA A 115 -7.77 -11.57 4.58
C ALA A 115 -8.87 -11.31 5.61
N ALA A 116 -9.32 -10.06 5.74
CA ALA A 116 -10.43 -9.69 6.61
C ALA A 116 -11.72 -10.46 6.26
N GLY A 117 -12.03 -10.58 4.97
CA GLY A 117 -13.18 -11.36 4.51
C GLY A 117 -13.09 -12.86 4.82
N GLN A 118 -11.90 -13.46 4.68
CA GLN A 118 -11.63 -14.88 5.02
C GLN A 118 -11.81 -15.14 6.51
N VAL A 119 -11.24 -14.25 7.35
CA VAL A 119 -11.35 -14.31 8.82
C VAL A 119 -12.81 -14.09 9.25
N ALA A 120 -13.46 -13.05 8.77
CA ALA A 120 -14.86 -12.76 9.12
C ALA A 120 -15.84 -13.86 8.70
N ALA A 121 -15.54 -14.57 7.59
CA ALA A 121 -16.33 -15.73 7.14
C ALA A 121 -16.05 -17.00 7.94
N GLY A 122 -14.99 -17.04 8.74
CA GLY A 122 -14.57 -18.21 9.52
C GLY A 122 -13.95 -19.31 8.63
N PHE A 123 -13.38 -18.95 7.48
CA PHE A 123 -12.62 -19.89 6.63
C PHE A 123 -11.19 -20.07 7.14
N GLN A 124 -10.63 -19.03 7.74
CA GLN A 124 -9.28 -18.99 8.29
C GLN A 124 -9.29 -18.16 9.57
N ASP A 125 -8.42 -18.52 10.51
CA ASP A 125 -8.29 -17.84 11.80
C ASP A 125 -7.14 -16.83 11.81
N VAL A 126 -6.01 -17.13 11.14
CA VAL A 126 -4.80 -16.30 11.11
C VAL A 126 -4.30 -16.17 9.68
N VAL A 127 -4.30 -14.96 9.16
CA VAL A 127 -3.88 -14.62 7.80
C VAL A 127 -2.87 -13.48 7.83
N VAL A 128 -1.80 -13.61 7.07
CA VAL A 128 -0.91 -12.47 6.82
C VAL A 128 -1.25 -11.86 5.46
N ALA A 129 -1.50 -10.57 5.45
CA ALA A 129 -1.81 -9.82 4.25
C ALA A 129 -0.81 -8.68 4.03
N GLY A 130 -0.55 -8.33 2.78
CA GLY A 130 0.40 -7.27 2.49
C GLY A 130 0.71 -7.14 1.01
N GLY A 131 1.96 -6.85 0.70
CA GLY A 131 2.41 -6.81 -0.66
C GLY A 131 3.85 -6.36 -0.82
N VAL A 132 4.35 -6.49 -2.03
CA VAL A 132 5.70 -6.10 -2.42
C VAL A 132 5.68 -5.54 -3.84
N GLU A 133 6.54 -4.55 -4.08
CA GLU A 133 6.90 -4.12 -5.42
C GLU A 133 8.34 -3.67 -5.44
N HIS A 134 9.11 -4.21 -6.35
CA HIS A 134 10.50 -3.84 -6.61
C HIS A 134 10.59 -3.23 -8.01
N MET A 135 10.27 -1.92 -8.10
CA MET A 135 10.09 -1.23 -9.38
C MET A 135 11.41 -0.89 -10.08
N THR A 136 12.53 -0.96 -9.36
CA THR A 136 13.88 -0.87 -9.92
C THR A 136 14.19 -2.11 -10.77
N ARG A 137 13.89 -3.30 -10.24
CA ARG A 137 14.26 -4.58 -10.85
C ARG A 137 13.23 -5.06 -11.86
N GLU A 138 11.96 -4.89 -11.55
CA GLU A 138 10.82 -5.21 -12.40
C GLU A 138 10.01 -3.94 -12.70
N PRO A 139 10.37 -3.19 -13.74
CA PRO A 139 9.75 -1.91 -14.03
C PRO A 139 8.25 -2.03 -14.29
N MET A 140 7.48 -1.05 -13.82
CA MET A 140 6.04 -0.95 -14.02
C MET A 140 5.66 -1.18 -15.49
N GLY A 141 4.70 -2.09 -15.73
CA GLY A 141 4.21 -2.44 -17.06
C GLY A 141 5.10 -3.40 -17.85
N SER A 142 6.21 -3.88 -17.27
CA SER A 142 7.08 -4.87 -17.93
C SER A 142 6.46 -6.27 -18.05
N ASP A 143 5.39 -6.54 -17.30
CA ASP A 143 4.54 -7.74 -17.39
C ASP A 143 3.40 -7.59 -18.39
N GLY A 144 3.19 -6.39 -18.94
CA GLY A 144 2.07 -6.05 -19.81
C GLY A 144 2.14 -6.64 -21.21
N GLY A 145 0.98 -6.71 -21.84
CA GLY A 145 0.79 -7.03 -23.25
C GLY A 145 0.01 -5.94 -23.97
N SER A 146 -0.38 -6.19 -25.22
CA SER A 146 -1.28 -5.31 -25.97
C SER A 146 -2.73 -5.54 -25.55
N MET A 147 -3.53 -4.47 -25.53
CA MET A 147 -4.99 -4.58 -25.42
C MET A 147 -5.58 -5.24 -26.67
N ALA A 148 -6.66 -5.99 -26.50
CA ALA A 148 -7.42 -6.55 -27.62
C ALA A 148 -8.08 -5.42 -28.45
N ASP A 149 -8.21 -5.64 -29.77
CA ASP A 149 -8.87 -4.64 -30.65
C ASP A 149 -10.31 -4.31 -30.19
N THR A 150 -11.02 -5.32 -29.63
CA THR A 150 -12.36 -5.14 -29.04
C THR A 150 -12.40 -4.17 -27.86
N TYR A 151 -11.30 -3.94 -27.16
CA TYR A 151 -11.23 -2.87 -26.16
C TYR A 151 -11.51 -1.51 -26.80
N PHE A 152 -10.86 -1.24 -27.94
CA PHE A 152 -11.00 0.03 -28.66
C PHE A 152 -12.31 0.16 -29.46
N GLU A 153 -13.11 -0.92 -29.58
CA GLU A 153 -14.49 -0.85 -30.05
C GLU A 153 -15.44 -0.23 -29.01
N HIS A 154 -15.09 -0.31 -27.73
CA HIS A 154 -15.88 0.19 -26.61
C HIS A 154 -15.32 1.47 -25.98
N PHE A 155 -14.01 1.62 -25.98
CA PHE A 155 -13.29 2.76 -25.40
C PHE A 155 -12.37 3.35 -26.44
N GLU A 156 -12.56 4.64 -26.76
CA GLU A 156 -11.87 5.30 -27.86
C GLU A 156 -10.35 5.36 -27.68
N GLU A 157 -9.88 5.38 -26.43
CA GLU A 157 -8.45 5.54 -26.10
C GLU A 157 -8.05 4.81 -24.81
N LEU A 158 -6.77 4.51 -24.72
CA LEU A 158 -6.08 4.10 -23.50
C LEU A 158 -4.94 5.10 -23.28
N ILE A 159 -5.01 5.86 -22.21
CA ILE A 159 -4.03 6.90 -21.91
C ILE A 159 -3.10 6.49 -20.76
N PRO A 160 -1.87 7.03 -20.70
CA PRO A 160 -1.02 6.89 -19.53
C PRO A 160 -1.65 7.55 -18.29
N GLN A 161 -1.35 7.04 -17.10
CA GLN A 161 -1.89 7.58 -15.83
C GLN A 161 -1.56 9.06 -15.64
N GLY A 162 -0.37 9.51 -16.05
CA GLY A 162 -0.02 10.92 -15.96
C GLY A 162 -0.86 11.83 -16.86
N GLU A 163 -1.25 11.37 -18.06
CA GLU A 163 -2.21 12.10 -18.89
C GLU A 163 -3.61 12.11 -18.24
N SER A 164 -4.01 11.03 -17.55
CA SER A 164 -5.22 11.03 -16.72
C SER A 164 -5.15 12.08 -15.62
N ALA A 165 -4.00 12.20 -14.94
CA ALA A 165 -3.77 13.19 -13.89
C ALA A 165 -3.84 14.64 -14.44
N GLU A 166 -3.33 14.89 -15.65
CA GLU A 166 -3.47 16.17 -16.34
C GLU A 166 -4.94 16.49 -16.66
N ARG A 167 -5.70 15.53 -17.18
CA ARG A 167 -7.15 15.70 -17.46
C ARG A 167 -7.97 15.94 -16.20
N ILE A 168 -7.60 15.34 -15.08
CA ILE A 168 -8.20 15.61 -13.78
C ILE A 168 -7.91 17.06 -13.39
N ALA A 169 -6.68 17.51 -13.48
CA ALA A 169 -6.34 18.91 -13.18
C ALA A 169 -7.12 19.89 -14.05
N GLU A 170 -7.26 19.62 -15.33
CA GLU A 170 -8.08 20.43 -16.26
C GLU A 170 -9.56 20.45 -15.87
N ARG A 171 -10.12 19.28 -15.55
CA ARG A 171 -11.54 19.13 -15.23
C ARG A 171 -11.96 19.93 -14.01
N TRP A 172 -11.12 19.95 -12.97
CA TRP A 172 -11.38 20.68 -11.71
C TRP A 172 -10.75 22.08 -11.71
N GLY A 173 -9.92 22.40 -12.70
CA GLY A 173 -9.32 23.73 -12.86
C GLY A 173 -8.13 23.99 -11.96
N PHE A 174 -7.40 22.94 -11.53
CA PHE A 174 -6.23 23.07 -10.70
C PHE A 174 -5.03 23.64 -11.50
N SER A 175 -4.39 24.65 -10.96
CA SER A 175 -3.15 25.16 -11.49
C SER A 175 -1.95 24.32 -11.02
N ARG A 176 -0.81 24.49 -11.70
CA ARG A 176 0.46 23.91 -11.26
C ARG A 176 0.79 24.29 -9.80
N THR A 177 0.57 25.56 -9.45
CA THR A 177 0.85 26.06 -8.09
C THR A 177 0.02 25.34 -7.04
N ASP A 178 -1.29 25.12 -7.29
CA ASP A 178 -2.16 24.39 -6.37
C ASP A 178 -1.63 22.96 -6.10
N LEU A 179 -1.16 22.29 -7.16
CA LEU A 179 -0.61 20.93 -7.04
C LEU A 179 0.78 20.91 -6.37
N ASP A 180 1.59 21.91 -6.62
CA ASP A 180 2.92 22.04 -6.02
C ASP A 180 2.82 22.40 -4.52
N GLU A 181 1.79 23.13 -4.10
CA GLU A 181 1.49 23.39 -2.68
C GLU A 181 1.16 22.08 -1.94
N LEU A 182 0.31 21.23 -2.49
CA LEU A 182 0.02 19.89 -1.91
C LEU A 182 1.27 19.02 -1.86
N ALA A 183 2.08 19.04 -2.91
CA ALA A 183 3.30 18.26 -2.96
C ALA A 183 4.35 18.70 -1.94
N ALA A 184 4.56 20.00 -1.79
CA ALA A 184 5.47 20.55 -0.79
C ALA A 184 4.99 20.25 0.63
N GLU A 185 3.68 20.32 0.88
CA GLU A 185 3.09 19.97 2.17
C GLU A 185 3.25 18.49 2.49
N SER A 186 3.04 17.57 1.54
CA SER A 186 3.29 16.13 1.72
C SER A 186 4.72 15.86 2.18
N GLN A 187 5.71 16.51 1.56
CA GLN A 187 7.12 16.41 1.95
C GLN A 187 7.38 16.95 3.36
N SER A 188 6.80 18.11 3.68
CA SER A 188 6.92 18.75 5.00
C SER A 188 6.31 17.89 6.11
N ARG A 189 5.12 17.33 5.88
CA ARG A 189 4.42 16.46 6.82
C ARG A 189 5.18 15.15 7.05
N TRP A 190 5.72 14.54 6.00
CA TRP A 190 6.55 13.35 6.14
C TRP A 190 7.76 13.65 7.04
N LYS A 191 8.47 14.76 6.79
CA LYS A 191 9.64 15.14 7.59
C LYS A 191 9.28 15.39 9.05
N ALA A 192 8.20 16.10 9.31
CA ALA A 192 7.74 16.37 10.67
C ALA A 192 7.36 15.08 11.42
N ALA A 193 6.68 14.17 10.74
CA ALA A 193 6.30 12.87 11.30
C ALA A 193 7.52 11.97 11.55
N TRP A 194 8.47 11.95 10.62
CA TRP A 194 9.73 11.21 10.78
C TRP A 194 10.53 11.72 11.98
N ASP A 195 10.76 13.03 12.07
CA ASP A 195 11.48 13.64 13.19
C ASP A 195 10.78 13.46 14.54
N ALA A 196 9.47 13.30 14.54
CA ALA A 196 8.68 13.03 15.73
C ALA A 196 8.62 11.53 16.11
N GLY A 197 9.26 10.63 15.36
CA GLY A 197 9.27 9.19 15.60
C GLY A 197 7.94 8.50 15.30
N ARG A 198 7.05 9.13 14.50
CA ARG A 198 5.72 8.55 14.22
C ARG A 198 5.78 7.33 13.29
N TYR A 199 6.94 7.07 12.68
CA TYR A 199 7.23 5.94 11.83
C TYR A 199 7.96 4.80 12.54
N ASP A 200 8.42 4.99 13.79
CA ASP A 200 9.32 4.05 14.50
C ASP A 200 8.64 2.67 14.73
N ASP A 201 7.33 2.65 14.96
CA ASP A 201 6.58 1.41 15.19
C ASP A 201 6.17 0.68 13.91
N GLN A 202 6.25 1.32 12.74
CA GLN A 202 5.76 0.77 11.48
C GLN A 202 6.86 0.46 10.45
N VAL A 203 7.99 1.18 10.49
CA VAL A 203 9.11 0.96 9.56
C VAL A 203 10.14 0.05 10.19
N VAL A 204 10.39 -1.09 9.57
CA VAL A 204 11.36 -2.08 10.08
C VAL A 204 12.66 -2.01 9.28
N PRO A 205 13.82 -2.01 9.94
CA PRO A 205 15.12 -2.06 9.27
C PRO A 205 15.25 -3.27 8.35
N VAL A 206 15.94 -3.11 7.23
CA VAL A 206 16.23 -4.19 6.28
C VAL A 206 17.74 -4.29 6.09
N ASP A 207 18.29 -5.43 6.49
CA ASP A 207 19.69 -5.78 6.17
C ASP A 207 19.76 -6.26 4.72
N THR A 208 20.67 -5.71 3.94
CA THR A 208 20.87 -6.05 2.54
C THR A 208 22.30 -5.83 2.09
N ASP A 209 22.62 -6.25 0.86
CA ASP A 209 23.88 -5.92 0.19
C ASP A 209 23.65 -4.76 -0.80
N LEU A 210 24.59 -3.81 -0.81
CA LEU A 210 24.62 -2.72 -1.75
C LEU A 210 26.06 -2.59 -2.29
N ASP A 211 26.24 -2.79 -3.60
CA ASP A 211 27.58 -2.82 -4.25
C ASP A 211 28.54 -3.87 -3.63
N GLY A 212 27.99 -4.95 -3.05
CA GLY A 212 28.77 -6.01 -2.37
C GLY A 212 29.21 -5.67 -0.95
N GLU A 213 28.66 -4.62 -0.36
CA GLU A 213 28.84 -4.25 1.04
C GLU A 213 27.51 -4.46 1.81
N ALA A 214 27.60 -5.09 2.99
CA ALA A 214 26.43 -5.26 3.86
C ALA A 214 26.01 -3.90 4.43
N VAL A 215 24.74 -3.55 4.28
CA VAL A 215 24.14 -2.31 4.78
C VAL A 215 22.82 -2.60 5.46
N THR A 216 22.43 -1.76 6.43
CA THR A 216 21.08 -1.75 7.00
C THR A 216 20.37 -0.51 6.51
N VAL A 217 19.21 -0.68 5.86
CA VAL A 217 18.35 0.41 5.40
C VAL A 217 17.27 0.64 6.44
N GLU A 218 17.22 1.84 7.01
CA GLU A 218 16.34 2.19 8.13
C GLU A 218 15.37 3.33 7.80
N GLU A 219 15.59 4.06 6.71
CA GLU A 219 14.85 5.28 6.34
C GLU A 219 14.39 5.24 4.88
N ASP A 220 13.24 5.84 4.59
CA ASP A 220 12.75 6.03 3.24
C ASP A 220 13.75 6.82 2.39
N GLY A 221 14.09 6.32 1.21
CA GLY A 221 15.10 6.94 0.34
C GLY A 221 14.56 8.04 -0.59
N HIS A 222 13.23 8.06 -0.79
CA HIS A 222 12.62 8.96 -1.77
C HIS A 222 12.35 10.38 -1.26
N PRO A 223 12.08 10.67 0.03
CA PRO A 223 11.67 11.99 0.47
C PRO A 223 12.65 13.11 0.09
N ARG A 224 12.08 14.27 -0.22
CA ARG A 224 12.80 15.51 -0.57
C ARG A 224 12.24 16.66 0.29
N PRO A 225 12.50 16.63 1.62
CA PRO A 225 11.84 17.53 2.59
C PRO A 225 12.14 19.02 2.38
N GLU A 226 13.20 19.34 1.63
CA GLU A 226 13.54 20.72 1.27
C GLU A 226 12.71 21.26 0.07
N SER A 227 11.75 20.45 -0.44
CA SER A 227 10.91 20.88 -1.55
C SER A 227 10.00 22.04 -1.14
N THR A 228 9.97 23.06 -1.98
CA THR A 228 9.11 24.23 -1.86
C THR A 228 8.39 24.48 -3.18
N VAL A 229 7.29 25.21 -3.18
CA VAL A 229 6.59 25.60 -4.41
C VAL A 229 7.55 26.29 -5.41
N ASP A 230 8.47 27.12 -4.93
CA ASP A 230 9.47 27.78 -5.77
C ASP A 230 10.42 26.78 -6.42
N SER A 231 10.94 25.81 -5.68
CA SER A 231 11.81 24.77 -6.24
C SER A 231 11.05 23.83 -7.19
N LEU A 232 9.80 23.49 -6.91
CA LEU A 232 8.94 22.65 -7.74
C LEU A 232 8.54 23.33 -9.04
N SER A 233 8.40 24.66 -9.05
CA SER A 233 8.07 25.43 -10.24
C SER A 233 9.06 25.27 -11.40
N GLY A 234 10.33 24.92 -11.09
CA GLY A 234 11.39 24.65 -12.06
C GLY A 234 11.46 23.22 -12.57
N VAL A 235 10.68 22.29 -12.05
CA VAL A 235 10.70 20.87 -12.48
C VAL A 235 10.02 20.73 -13.84
N PRO A 236 10.66 20.10 -14.87
CA PRO A 236 10.04 19.91 -16.17
C PRO A 236 8.75 19.08 -16.09
N LEU A 237 7.77 19.40 -16.94
CA LEU A 237 6.56 18.60 -17.09
C LEU A 237 6.91 17.17 -17.55
N ALA A 238 6.14 16.19 -17.07
CA ALA A 238 6.43 14.79 -17.33
C ALA A 238 5.62 14.19 -18.49
N PHE A 239 4.43 14.71 -18.78
CA PHE A 239 3.47 14.09 -19.70
C PHE A 239 3.05 14.99 -20.85
N ARG A 240 3.21 16.31 -20.72
CA ARG A 240 2.87 17.32 -21.73
C ARG A 240 4.02 18.27 -21.97
N GLU A 241 3.94 19.04 -23.04
CA GLU A 241 4.91 20.08 -23.34
C GLU A 241 4.80 21.27 -22.37
N GLU A 242 5.87 22.05 -22.24
CA GLU A 242 5.91 23.21 -21.35
C GLU A 242 4.80 24.21 -21.71
N GLY A 243 4.00 24.58 -20.68
CA GLY A 243 2.84 25.47 -20.84
C GLY A 243 1.54 24.77 -21.23
N GLU A 244 1.56 23.44 -21.44
CA GLU A 244 0.36 22.64 -21.82
C GLU A 244 -0.10 21.70 -20.68
N GLY A 245 0.64 21.61 -19.58
CA GLY A 245 0.35 20.72 -18.46
C GLY A 245 0.71 21.32 -17.12
N VAL A 246 0.45 20.54 -16.06
CA VAL A 246 0.70 20.91 -14.66
C VAL A 246 1.36 19.77 -13.86
N VAL A 247 1.44 18.54 -14.44
CA VAL A 247 1.94 17.35 -13.75
C VAL A 247 3.42 17.12 -14.06
N HIS A 248 4.21 16.89 -13.02
CA HIS A 248 5.63 16.61 -13.11
C HIS A 248 6.10 15.68 -11.98
N ALA A 249 7.35 15.24 -12.03
CA ALA A 249 7.87 14.28 -11.04
C ALA A 249 7.77 14.76 -9.58
N GLY A 250 7.82 16.07 -9.33
CA GLY A 250 7.76 16.63 -7.99
C GLY A 250 6.35 16.70 -7.38
N ASN A 251 5.27 16.59 -8.18
CA ASN A 251 3.89 16.52 -7.71
C ASN A 251 3.20 15.21 -8.06
N SER A 252 4.02 14.18 -8.24
CA SER A 252 3.63 12.78 -8.47
C SER A 252 4.35 11.87 -7.48
N SER A 253 3.81 10.69 -7.23
CA SER A 253 4.47 9.69 -6.38
C SER A 253 5.76 9.18 -7.01
N GLY A 254 6.75 8.87 -6.17
CA GLY A 254 8.01 8.28 -6.58
C GLY A 254 7.88 6.82 -6.99
N ILE A 255 8.72 6.42 -7.96
CA ILE A 255 8.96 5.01 -8.30
C ILE A 255 9.98 4.48 -7.30
N VAL A 256 9.58 3.54 -6.47
CA VAL A 256 10.36 3.03 -5.33
C VAL A 256 10.20 1.52 -5.16
N ASP A 257 11.05 0.94 -4.32
CA ASP A 257 11.05 -0.47 -3.96
C ASP A 257 10.59 -0.61 -2.50
N GLY A 258 9.70 -1.57 -2.20
CA GLY A 258 9.24 -1.76 -0.83
C GLY A 258 8.26 -2.91 -0.66
N ALA A 259 8.07 -3.29 0.61
CA ALA A 259 7.14 -4.32 1.03
C ALA A 259 6.42 -3.94 2.33
N SER A 260 5.26 -4.54 2.56
CA SER A 260 4.46 -4.35 3.79
C SER A 260 3.73 -5.63 4.14
N ALA A 261 3.47 -5.83 5.44
CA ALA A 261 2.71 -6.98 5.93
C ALA A 261 1.92 -6.61 7.19
N LEU A 262 0.73 -7.20 7.33
CA LEU A 262 -0.18 -7.08 8.45
C LEU A 262 -0.60 -8.47 8.89
N LEU A 263 -0.67 -8.70 10.20
CA LEU A 263 -1.26 -9.91 10.78
C LEU A 263 -2.74 -9.65 11.05
N VAL A 264 -3.60 -10.38 10.34
CA VAL A 264 -5.06 -10.26 10.42
C VAL A 264 -5.66 -11.52 11.03
N THR A 265 -6.52 -11.33 12.04
CA THR A 265 -7.20 -12.42 12.73
C THR A 265 -8.58 -11.98 13.22
N SER A 266 -9.35 -12.86 13.86
CA SER A 266 -10.57 -12.49 14.58
C SER A 266 -10.27 -11.95 15.98
N GLU A 267 -11.15 -11.08 16.52
CA GLU A 267 -11.04 -10.65 17.93
C GLU A 267 -10.92 -11.85 18.90
N ALA A 268 -11.71 -12.90 18.66
CA ALA A 268 -11.69 -14.10 19.50
C ALA A 268 -10.34 -14.84 19.45
N THR A 269 -9.71 -14.90 18.28
CA THR A 269 -8.39 -15.52 18.13
C THR A 269 -7.30 -14.64 18.72
N ALA A 270 -7.40 -13.32 18.58
CA ALA A 270 -6.49 -12.36 19.20
C ALA A 270 -6.54 -12.50 20.75
N GLU A 271 -7.75 -12.52 21.34
CA GLU A 271 -7.95 -12.72 22.78
C GLU A 271 -7.39 -14.08 23.26
N ALA A 272 -7.60 -15.14 22.49
CA ALA A 272 -7.12 -16.50 22.84
C ALA A 272 -5.59 -16.63 22.84
N ASN A 273 -4.89 -15.75 22.12
CA ASN A 273 -3.43 -15.71 22.00
C ASN A 273 -2.78 -14.57 22.81
N ASP A 274 -3.56 -13.83 23.60
CA ASP A 274 -3.09 -12.64 24.34
C ASP A 274 -2.48 -11.57 23.39
N TRP A 275 -3.01 -11.42 22.15
CA TRP A 275 -2.61 -10.38 21.21
C TRP A 275 -3.50 -9.16 21.37
N GLU A 276 -2.88 -7.98 21.47
CA GLU A 276 -3.59 -6.70 21.53
C GLU A 276 -3.74 -6.13 20.12
N PRO A 277 -4.97 -6.03 19.56
CA PRO A 277 -5.15 -5.49 18.21
C PRO A 277 -4.87 -3.99 18.14
N LEU A 278 -4.24 -3.53 17.05
CA LEU A 278 -4.05 -2.12 16.75
C LEU A 278 -5.33 -1.46 16.23
N ALA A 279 -6.09 -2.18 15.39
CA ALA A 279 -7.31 -1.66 14.76
C ALA A 279 -8.24 -2.79 14.33
N ARG A 280 -9.53 -2.48 14.17
CA ARG A 280 -10.54 -3.33 13.57
C ARG A 280 -10.78 -2.92 12.12
N ILE A 281 -10.94 -3.90 11.22
CA ILE A 281 -11.34 -3.68 9.82
C ILE A 281 -12.85 -3.80 9.74
N VAL A 282 -13.55 -2.67 9.51
CA VAL A 282 -15.01 -2.60 9.58
C VAL A 282 -15.66 -2.93 8.25
N ASP A 283 -15.24 -2.23 7.18
CA ASP A 283 -15.84 -2.38 5.85
C ASP A 283 -14.83 -2.03 4.75
N THR A 284 -15.11 -2.49 3.54
CA THR A 284 -14.32 -2.20 2.35
C THR A 284 -15.22 -2.05 1.14
N GLN A 285 -14.98 -1.01 0.33
CA GLN A 285 -15.69 -0.76 -0.92
C GLN A 285 -14.72 -0.75 -2.10
N VAL A 286 -15.14 -1.39 -3.18
CA VAL A 286 -14.40 -1.41 -4.45
C VAL A 286 -15.32 -0.94 -5.56
N VAL A 287 -14.87 0.02 -6.35
CA VAL A 287 -15.67 0.64 -7.41
C VAL A 287 -14.97 0.56 -8.76
N GLY A 288 -15.75 0.52 -9.82
CA GLY A 288 -15.29 0.79 -11.19
C GLY A 288 -15.70 2.19 -11.61
N VAL A 289 -14.80 2.91 -12.26
CA VAL A 289 -15.03 4.23 -12.85
C VAL A 289 -14.61 4.23 -14.32
N ASP A 290 -14.74 5.36 -15.01
CA ASP A 290 -14.29 5.49 -16.40
C ASP A 290 -12.82 5.06 -16.57
N PRO A 291 -12.53 4.04 -17.39
CA PRO A 291 -11.16 3.53 -17.56
C PRO A 291 -10.22 4.51 -18.27
N THR A 292 -10.72 5.56 -18.91
CA THR A 292 -9.91 6.60 -19.56
C THR A 292 -9.39 7.62 -18.56
N THR A 293 -10.27 8.25 -17.75
CA THR A 293 -9.86 9.16 -16.68
C THR A 293 -9.40 8.45 -15.41
N MET A 294 -9.53 7.20 -15.34
CA MET A 294 -9.20 6.12 -14.41
C MET A 294 -8.88 6.50 -12.94
N LEU A 295 -8.36 7.67 -12.62
CA LEU A 295 -7.84 7.98 -11.29
C LEU A 295 -8.86 8.65 -10.35
N THR A 296 -10.14 8.75 -10.75
CA THR A 296 -11.22 9.32 -9.92
C THR A 296 -11.86 8.33 -8.94
N GLY A 297 -11.42 7.07 -8.96
CA GLY A 297 -11.97 5.98 -8.14
C GLY A 297 -12.07 6.23 -6.64
N PRO A 298 -11.12 6.92 -5.98
CA PRO A 298 -11.20 7.24 -4.55
C PRO A 298 -12.46 8.00 -4.15
N ILE A 299 -12.97 8.88 -5.01
CA ILE A 299 -14.15 9.70 -4.73
C ILE A 299 -15.37 8.80 -4.48
N PRO A 300 -15.89 8.04 -5.47
CA PRO A 300 -17.05 7.20 -5.22
C PRO A 300 -16.78 6.02 -4.27
N ALA A 301 -15.55 5.56 -4.12
CA ALA A 301 -15.21 4.53 -3.15
C ALA A 301 -15.40 5.04 -1.71
N THR A 302 -14.91 6.25 -1.41
CA THR A 302 -15.10 6.89 -0.12
C THR A 302 -16.58 7.19 0.14
N GLU A 303 -17.29 7.79 -0.82
CA GLU A 303 -18.71 8.10 -0.68
C GLU A 303 -19.55 6.85 -0.38
N GLN A 304 -19.32 5.75 -1.11
CA GLN A 304 -20.05 4.50 -0.89
C GLN A 304 -19.71 3.85 0.44
N LEU A 305 -18.43 3.89 0.86
CA LEU A 305 -17.97 3.37 2.15
C LEU A 305 -18.66 4.11 3.30
N LEU A 306 -18.61 5.44 3.29
CA LEU A 306 -19.23 6.26 4.34
C LEU A 306 -20.74 6.06 4.38
N ALA A 307 -21.41 6.06 3.23
CA ALA A 307 -22.85 5.84 3.14
C ALA A 307 -23.28 4.44 3.64
N ALA A 308 -22.47 3.41 3.39
CA ALA A 308 -22.75 2.03 3.85
C ALA A 308 -22.66 1.89 5.38
N ASN A 309 -21.90 2.77 6.02
CA ASN A 309 -21.67 2.76 7.47
C ASN A 309 -22.40 3.92 8.21
N ASP A 310 -23.32 4.61 7.54
CA ASP A 310 -24.07 5.76 8.11
C ASP A 310 -23.16 6.89 8.63
N LEU A 311 -21.98 7.08 8.01
CA LEU A 311 -20.99 8.10 8.37
C LEU A 311 -21.02 9.28 7.39
N GLY A 312 -20.75 10.47 7.90
CA GLY A 312 -20.38 11.65 7.12
C GLY A 312 -18.84 11.81 7.05
N VAL A 313 -18.37 12.67 6.15
CA VAL A 313 -16.93 12.94 5.99
C VAL A 313 -16.30 13.49 7.27
N ASP A 314 -17.05 14.24 8.07
CA ASP A 314 -16.60 14.82 9.32
C ASP A 314 -16.57 13.82 10.51
N ASP A 315 -17.17 12.65 10.34
CA ASP A 315 -17.18 11.60 11.36
C ASP A 315 -15.91 10.75 11.36
N VAL A 316 -15.06 10.90 10.33
CA VAL A 316 -13.78 10.20 10.21
C VAL A 316 -12.64 11.10 10.69
N ASP A 317 -11.83 10.57 11.61
CA ASP A 317 -10.73 11.33 12.24
C ASP A 317 -9.51 11.46 11.32
N ARG A 318 -9.20 10.41 10.56
CA ARG A 318 -8.02 10.38 9.67
C ARG A 318 -8.30 9.71 8.33
N TYR A 319 -7.75 10.30 7.28
CA TYR A 319 -7.77 9.76 5.94
C TYR A 319 -6.36 9.54 5.43
N GLU A 320 -6.10 8.38 4.83
CA GLU A 320 -4.95 8.13 3.98
C GLU A 320 -5.43 7.97 2.54
N VAL A 321 -5.23 9.00 1.74
CA VAL A 321 -5.55 9.05 0.31
C VAL A 321 -4.25 8.90 -0.47
N ASN A 322 -4.10 7.83 -1.24
CA ASN A 322 -2.87 7.60 -1.99
C ASN A 322 -2.58 8.73 -2.97
N GLU A 323 -1.44 9.39 -2.80
CA GLU A 323 -0.99 10.52 -3.61
C GLU A 323 -0.28 10.04 -4.88
N ALA A 324 -0.94 9.23 -5.72
CA ALA A 324 -0.33 8.85 -6.99
C ALA A 324 0.05 10.08 -7.83
N PHE A 325 -0.81 11.11 -7.78
CA PHE A 325 -0.60 12.44 -8.33
C PHE A 325 -1.32 13.45 -7.44
N ALA A 326 -0.78 14.66 -7.29
CA ALA A 326 -1.40 15.71 -6.49
C ALA A 326 -2.80 16.10 -6.99
N SER A 327 -3.06 16.02 -8.32
CA SER A 327 -4.39 16.29 -8.89
C SER A 327 -5.46 15.30 -8.46
N VAL A 328 -5.09 14.03 -8.18
CA VAL A 328 -6.01 13.01 -7.68
C VAL A 328 -6.45 13.36 -6.25
N LEU A 329 -5.48 13.71 -5.40
CA LEU A 329 -5.74 14.15 -4.03
C LEU A 329 -6.58 15.45 -4.02
N ALA A 330 -6.22 16.44 -4.85
CA ALA A 330 -6.95 17.70 -4.96
C ALA A 330 -8.42 17.48 -5.37
N ALA A 331 -8.67 16.63 -6.37
CA ALA A 331 -10.03 16.31 -6.82
C ALA A 331 -10.82 15.57 -5.75
N TRP A 332 -10.18 14.66 -5.01
CA TRP A 332 -10.81 13.96 -3.90
C TRP A 332 -11.21 14.93 -2.76
N LEU A 333 -10.31 15.86 -2.40
CA LEU A 333 -10.60 16.90 -1.40
C LEU A 333 -11.77 17.81 -1.81
N GLU A 334 -11.79 18.25 -3.08
CA GLU A 334 -12.83 19.12 -3.62
C GLU A 334 -14.22 18.43 -3.61
N GLU A 335 -14.28 17.15 -4.01
CA GLU A 335 -15.54 16.42 -4.12
C GLU A 335 -16.08 15.94 -2.77
N THR A 336 -15.19 15.51 -1.85
CA THR A 336 -15.61 15.00 -0.55
C THR A 336 -15.84 16.11 0.47
N GLY A 337 -15.14 17.23 0.32
CA GLY A 337 -15.14 18.32 1.30
C GLY A 337 -14.41 17.97 2.59
N ALA A 338 -13.56 16.93 2.59
CA ALA A 338 -12.78 16.53 3.76
C ALA A 338 -11.82 17.67 4.21
N ASP A 339 -11.69 17.81 5.52
CA ASP A 339 -10.74 18.74 6.11
C ASP A 339 -9.30 18.28 5.85
N TRP A 340 -8.51 19.10 5.15
CA TRP A 340 -7.12 18.81 4.82
C TRP A 340 -6.24 18.49 6.05
N ASP A 341 -6.57 19.03 7.21
CA ASP A 341 -5.86 18.75 8.46
C ASP A 341 -6.10 17.33 9.00
N ARG A 342 -7.00 16.57 8.38
CA ARG A 342 -7.28 15.14 8.68
C ARG A 342 -6.73 14.19 7.63
N VAL A 343 -6.19 14.69 6.51
CA VAL A 343 -5.78 13.90 5.36
C VAL A 343 -4.26 13.83 5.25
N ASN A 344 -3.70 12.63 5.13
CA ASN A 344 -2.27 12.39 4.94
C ASN A 344 -1.39 13.19 5.93
N VAL A 345 -1.79 13.19 7.20
CA VAL A 345 -1.19 14.06 8.24
C VAL A 345 0.29 13.79 8.51
N ASP A 346 0.74 12.58 8.21
CA ASP A 346 2.15 12.17 8.30
C ASP A 346 2.85 12.13 6.92
N GLY A 347 2.34 12.88 5.93
CA GLY A 347 2.81 12.85 4.54
C GLY A 347 2.30 11.66 3.77
N GLY A 348 2.40 11.66 2.45
CA GLY A 348 1.86 10.63 1.58
C GLY A 348 2.86 10.15 0.52
N ALA A 349 2.35 9.51 -0.54
CA ALA A 349 3.14 8.85 -1.56
C ALA A 349 3.99 9.81 -2.43
N ILE A 350 3.67 11.09 -2.48
CA ILE A 350 4.53 12.10 -3.10
C ILE A 350 5.84 12.21 -2.31
N ALA A 351 5.79 12.09 -0.99
CA ALA A 351 6.96 12.11 -0.14
C ALA A 351 7.67 10.75 -0.09
N HIS A 352 7.00 9.69 0.40
CA HIS A 352 7.67 8.41 0.64
C HIS A 352 7.72 7.48 -0.58
N GLY A 353 7.03 7.80 -1.68
CA GLY A 353 6.96 6.95 -2.87
C GLY A 353 5.80 5.95 -2.86
N HIS A 354 5.68 5.19 -3.96
CA HIS A 354 4.54 4.32 -4.21
C HIS A 354 4.98 2.96 -4.80
N PRO A 355 5.50 2.03 -3.97
CA PRO A 355 5.73 0.64 -4.41
C PRO A 355 4.37 -0.03 -4.59
N LEU A 356 3.90 -0.17 -5.85
CA LEU A 356 2.50 -0.40 -6.24
C LEU A 356 1.81 -1.50 -5.43
N GLY A 357 2.42 -2.69 -5.36
CA GLY A 357 1.84 -3.85 -4.67
C GLY A 357 1.79 -3.72 -3.15
N ALA A 358 2.69 -2.91 -2.57
CA ALA A 358 2.84 -2.76 -1.12
C ALA A 358 2.03 -1.59 -0.54
N THR A 359 1.85 -0.50 -1.31
CA THR A 359 1.36 0.77 -0.79
C THR A 359 0.03 0.66 -0.06
N GLY A 360 -0.95 -0.04 -0.63
CA GLY A 360 -2.26 -0.12 0.00
C GLY A 360 -2.24 -0.74 1.39
N ALA A 361 -1.40 -1.73 1.63
CA ALA A 361 -1.15 -2.31 2.94
C ALA A 361 -0.37 -1.35 3.85
N ALA A 362 0.60 -0.60 3.30
CA ALA A 362 1.36 0.40 4.06
C ALA A 362 0.50 1.58 4.53
N LEU A 363 -0.48 2.04 3.74
CA LEU A 363 -1.44 3.06 4.18
C LEU A 363 -2.29 2.55 5.35
N MET A 364 -2.74 1.29 5.28
CA MET A 364 -3.47 0.67 6.39
C MET A 364 -2.58 0.47 7.62
N THR A 365 -1.30 0.13 7.43
CA THR A 365 -0.30 0.08 8.51
C THR A 365 -0.21 1.44 9.21
N LYS A 366 -0.07 2.53 8.47
CA LYS A 366 0.00 3.88 9.02
C LYS A 366 -1.25 4.22 9.84
N LEU A 367 -2.45 3.95 9.31
CA LEU A 367 -3.71 4.22 10.00
C LEU A 367 -3.88 3.34 11.26
N ALA A 368 -3.50 2.06 11.21
CA ALA A 368 -3.58 1.17 12.37
C ALA A 368 -2.71 1.68 13.53
N HIS A 369 -1.48 2.15 13.24
CA HIS A 369 -0.63 2.76 14.25
C HIS A 369 -1.11 4.14 14.72
N MET A 370 -1.82 4.92 13.89
CA MET A 370 -2.49 6.15 14.34
C MET A 370 -3.60 5.86 15.34
N ILE A 371 -4.38 4.81 15.09
CA ILE A 371 -5.45 4.36 15.99
C ILE A 371 -4.84 3.85 17.31
N ASP A 372 -3.84 3.00 17.25
CA ASP A 372 -3.17 2.44 18.44
C ASP A 372 -2.59 3.54 19.35
N ARG A 373 -2.01 4.59 18.76
CA ARG A 373 -1.51 5.76 19.51
C ARG A 373 -2.61 6.68 20.07
N GLY A 374 -3.88 6.47 19.71
CA GLY A 374 -5.00 7.32 20.08
C GLY A 374 -5.08 8.63 19.29
N ASP A 375 -4.47 8.70 18.11
CA ASP A 375 -4.56 9.85 17.19
C ASP A 375 -5.87 9.85 16.38
N ALA A 376 -6.56 8.71 16.35
CA ALA A 376 -7.84 8.51 15.67
C ALA A 376 -8.62 7.36 16.34
N ASP A 377 -9.95 7.46 16.37
CA ASP A 377 -10.84 6.35 16.67
C ASP A 377 -11.38 5.72 15.37
N THR A 378 -11.51 6.52 14.31
CA THR A 378 -12.05 6.14 13.00
C THR A 378 -11.15 6.64 11.88
N ALA A 379 -10.79 5.74 10.96
CA ALA A 379 -9.88 6.08 9.87
C ALA A 379 -10.25 5.41 8.53
N VAL A 380 -9.97 6.08 7.42
CA VAL A 380 -10.26 5.58 6.06
C VAL A 380 -9.00 5.61 5.21
N SER A 381 -8.65 4.46 4.62
CA SER A 381 -7.68 4.37 3.53
C SER A 381 -8.40 4.32 2.19
N THR A 382 -7.97 5.11 1.22
CA THR A 382 -8.52 5.06 -0.15
C THR A 382 -7.45 5.31 -1.20
N MET A 383 -7.61 4.68 -2.37
CA MET A 383 -6.64 4.86 -3.44
C MET A 383 -7.24 4.70 -4.83
N CYS A 384 -6.66 5.45 -5.77
CA CYS A 384 -6.92 5.31 -7.20
C CYS A 384 -6.16 4.09 -7.75
N ILE A 385 -6.72 3.50 -8.80
CA ILE A 385 -6.23 2.25 -9.37
C ILE A 385 -6.28 2.35 -10.89
N GLY A 386 -5.23 1.93 -11.55
CA GLY A 386 -5.18 1.89 -13.00
C GLY A 386 -6.38 1.19 -13.64
N PHE A 387 -6.69 1.56 -14.86
CA PHE A 387 -7.86 1.09 -15.62
C PHE A 387 -9.23 1.42 -14.99
N GLY A 388 -9.32 2.48 -14.20
CA GLY A 388 -10.59 3.01 -13.71
C GLY A 388 -11.21 2.21 -12.57
N GLN A 389 -10.48 2.05 -11.48
CA GLN A 389 -10.97 1.44 -10.25
C GLN A 389 -10.62 2.32 -9.03
N GLY A 390 -11.29 2.08 -7.93
CA GLY A 390 -10.98 2.65 -6.62
C GLY A 390 -11.27 1.65 -5.51
N VAL A 391 -10.57 1.78 -4.40
CA VAL A 391 -10.83 1.03 -3.17
C VAL A 391 -10.83 1.97 -1.98
N ALA A 392 -11.71 1.74 -1.02
CA ALA A 392 -11.72 2.41 0.28
C ALA A 392 -11.96 1.39 1.38
N THR A 393 -11.30 1.55 2.52
CA THR A 393 -11.42 0.66 3.69
C THR A 393 -11.55 1.48 4.95
N LEU A 394 -12.51 1.13 5.80
CA LEU A 394 -12.79 1.74 7.10
C LEU A 394 -12.11 0.92 8.20
N LEU A 395 -11.34 1.60 9.03
CA LEU A 395 -10.75 1.09 10.25
C LEU A 395 -11.33 1.81 11.45
N GLU A 396 -11.45 1.12 12.57
CA GLU A 396 -11.88 1.68 13.86
C GLU A 396 -10.97 1.17 14.98
N ALA A 397 -10.99 1.87 16.11
CA ALA A 397 -10.40 1.38 17.35
C ALA A 397 -11.01 0.03 17.74
N PRO A 398 -10.21 -0.91 18.28
CA PRO A 398 -10.65 -2.24 18.69
C PRO A 398 -11.78 -2.27 19.72
#